data_d0beb89eae9d034e3c9f2b82d77f7317
#
_entry.id   d0beb89eae9d034e3c9f2b82d77f7317
#
_cell.length_a   1.000
_cell.length_b   1.000
_cell.length_c   1.000
_cell.angle_alpha   90.00
_cell.angle_beta   90.00
_cell.angle_gamma   90.00
#
_symmetry.space_group_name_H-M   'P 1'
#
loop_
_entity.id
_entity.type
_entity.pdbx_description
1 polymer ?
#
loop_
_entity_poly.entity_id
_entity_poly.type
_entity_poly.pdbx_seq_one_letter_code
_entity_poly.pdbx_strand_id
1 'polypeptide(L)'
;EILIGLVGSEMCIRDRGGTGEFTDKKSRFIANIYHIEDEDMAVKIIEQLRKKYWDARHNCYAYVLGGKSEIQRFSDDGEPSGTAGKPILEVITGNECGNCLCVVTRYFGGVLLGTGGLIRAYTNAAKEALSVCRLGELTEGVHAFLDVDYNYVGKVQYICAQNDITIVNTEYADGVTFELMMENAARNVLEKNMTEMSSGKICLRDTCSMQMYRDDTGKLCR
;
A
#
# COMPACT_ATOMS: atom_id res chain seq x y z
N GLU A 1 -22.55 5.52 -8.95
CA GLU A 1 -22.73 5.38 -7.49
C GLU A 1 -21.54 6.00 -6.82
N ILE A 2 -21.80 7.03 -6.01
CA ILE A 2 -20.79 7.79 -5.29
C ILE A 2 -20.35 6.91 -4.11
N LEU A 3 -19.12 6.42 -4.13
CA LEU A 3 -18.46 5.86 -2.96
C LEU A 3 -18.40 6.96 -1.89
N ILE A 4 -19.29 6.87 -0.90
CA ILE A 4 -19.17 7.66 0.33
C ILE A 4 -17.99 7.05 1.08
N GLY A 5 -16.78 7.55 0.81
CA GLY A 5 -15.58 7.23 1.57
C GLY A 5 -15.80 7.62 3.03
N LEU A 6 -15.63 6.70 3.94
CA LEU A 6 -15.57 6.97 5.37
C LEU A 6 -14.46 7.99 5.62
N VAL A 7 -14.82 9.13 6.20
CA VAL A 7 -13.89 10.19 6.56
C VAL A 7 -12.86 9.62 7.55
N GLY A 8 -11.62 9.42 7.08
CA GLY A 8 -10.49 9.03 7.92
C GLY A 8 -9.78 7.72 7.57
N SER A 9 -10.12 7.04 6.48
CA SER A 9 -9.37 5.86 6.03
C SER A 9 -8.17 6.27 5.20
N GLU A 10 -6.99 5.81 5.59
CA GLU A 10 -5.77 6.00 4.81
C GLU A 10 -5.71 4.96 3.69
N MET A 11 -5.35 5.42 2.50
CA MET A 11 -5.12 4.54 1.36
C MET A 11 -3.64 4.14 1.34
N CYS A 12 -3.34 2.89 1.01
CA CYS A 12 -1.98 2.44 0.75
C CYS A 12 -1.85 1.76 -0.62
N ILE A 13 -0.64 1.69 -1.13
CA ILE A 13 -0.34 0.96 -2.38
C ILE A 13 -0.25 -0.52 -2.06
N ARG A 14 -1.12 -1.32 -2.66
CA ARG A 14 -1.41 -2.70 -2.29
C ARG A 14 -0.23 -3.67 -2.45
N ASP A 15 0.34 -3.86 -3.64
CA ASP A 15 1.35 -4.91 -3.83
C ASP A 15 2.43 -4.56 -4.85
N ARG A 16 2.06 -3.96 -5.92
CA ARG A 16 3.00 -3.51 -6.96
C ARG A 16 2.73 -2.06 -7.25
N GLY A 17 3.77 -1.27 -7.09
CA GLY A 17 3.74 0.12 -7.50
C GLY A 17 3.30 0.27 -8.96
N GLY A 18 2.97 1.49 -9.33
CA GLY A 18 2.60 1.85 -10.69
C GLY A 18 3.76 2.53 -11.42
N THR A 19 3.75 2.42 -12.73
CA THR A 19 4.64 3.22 -13.59
C THR A 19 3.76 4.00 -14.57
N GLY A 20 3.96 5.32 -14.61
CA GLY A 20 3.30 6.22 -15.54
C GLY A 20 4.31 7.03 -16.33
N GLU A 21 3.92 7.50 -17.49
CA GLU A 21 4.76 8.32 -18.33
C GLU A 21 3.97 9.52 -18.85
N PHE A 22 4.60 10.68 -18.78
CA PHE A 22 4.05 11.92 -19.32
C PHE A 22 5.10 12.61 -20.20
N THR A 23 4.68 13.15 -21.35
CA THR A 23 5.57 13.87 -22.26
C THR A 23 5.04 15.28 -22.52
N ASP A 24 5.89 16.28 -22.34
CA ASP A 24 5.60 17.68 -22.71
C ASP A 24 6.82 18.30 -23.42
N LYS A 25 6.57 18.94 -24.58
CA LYS A 25 7.58 19.59 -25.42
C LYS A 25 8.84 18.75 -25.60
N LYS A 26 8.67 17.46 -25.91
CA LYS A 26 9.72 16.43 -26.07
C LYS A 26 10.46 16.06 -24.75
N SER A 27 10.21 16.70 -23.64
CA SER A 27 10.67 16.23 -22.33
C SER A 27 9.82 15.05 -21.90
N ARG A 28 10.47 13.99 -21.41
CA ARG A 28 9.84 12.75 -20.98
C ARG A 28 9.99 12.62 -19.46
N PHE A 29 8.87 12.34 -18.80
CA PHE A 29 8.77 12.17 -17.35
C PHE A 29 8.28 10.75 -17.07
N ILE A 30 9.09 9.94 -16.39
CA ILE A 30 8.76 8.56 -16.02
C ILE A 30 8.56 8.52 -14.52
N ALA A 31 7.34 8.33 -14.08
CA ALA A 31 7.00 8.17 -12.68
C ALA A 31 6.96 6.69 -12.29
N ASN A 32 7.57 6.36 -11.16
CA ASN A 32 7.52 5.03 -10.56
C ASN A 32 7.05 5.20 -9.13
N ILE A 33 6.01 4.46 -8.74
CA ILE A 33 5.42 4.47 -7.40
C ILE A 33 5.67 3.12 -6.74
N TYR A 34 5.99 3.15 -5.44
CA TYR A 34 6.28 1.96 -4.63
C TYR A 34 5.63 2.08 -3.25
N HIS A 35 5.20 0.96 -2.70
CA HIS A 35 4.96 0.84 -1.27
C HIS A 35 6.30 0.85 -0.54
N ILE A 36 6.35 1.53 0.60
CA ILE A 36 7.53 1.58 1.47
C ILE A 36 7.10 1.44 2.93
N GLU A 37 7.89 0.74 3.73
CA GLU A 37 7.64 0.51 5.15
C GLU A 37 8.48 1.44 6.04
N ASP A 38 9.63 1.89 5.53
CA ASP A 38 10.57 2.75 6.25
C ASP A 38 11.37 3.67 5.31
N GLU A 39 12.13 4.61 5.89
CA GLU A 39 12.99 5.54 5.15
C GLU A 39 14.18 4.82 4.46
N ASP A 40 14.70 3.73 5.04
CA ASP A 40 15.81 2.96 4.45
C ASP A 40 15.38 2.27 3.16
N MET A 41 14.16 1.75 3.11
CA MET A 41 13.57 1.19 1.91
C MET A 41 13.38 2.26 0.83
N ALA A 42 12.89 3.44 1.20
CA ALA A 42 12.75 4.56 0.28
C ALA A 42 14.11 4.94 -0.34
N VAL A 43 15.15 5.09 0.47
CA VAL A 43 16.51 5.43 0.01
C VAL A 43 17.06 4.36 -0.95
N LYS A 44 16.93 3.08 -0.60
CA LYS A 44 17.37 1.96 -1.46
C LYS A 44 16.69 1.98 -2.84
N ILE A 45 15.37 2.22 -2.88
CA ILE A 45 14.61 2.28 -4.13
C ILE A 45 15.05 3.49 -4.97
N ILE A 46 15.23 4.66 -4.36
CA ILE A 46 15.70 5.87 -5.05
C ILE A 46 17.08 5.61 -5.69
N GLU A 47 18.01 4.98 -4.96
CA GLU A 47 19.33 4.63 -5.48
C GLU A 47 19.25 3.60 -6.63
N GLN A 48 18.37 2.62 -6.54
CA GLN A 48 18.14 1.65 -7.62
C GLN A 48 17.62 2.33 -8.88
N LEU A 49 16.68 3.27 -8.74
CA LEU A 49 16.14 4.03 -9.87
C LEU A 49 17.19 4.98 -10.46
N ARG A 50 18.02 5.63 -9.66
CA ARG A 50 19.16 6.42 -10.14
C ARG A 50 20.16 5.57 -10.95
N LYS A 51 20.41 4.34 -10.54
CA LYS A 51 21.24 3.40 -11.32
C LYS A 51 20.55 2.93 -12.59
N LYS A 52 19.25 2.65 -12.53
CA LYS A 52 18.46 2.24 -13.71
C LYS A 52 18.38 3.34 -14.77
N TYR A 53 18.20 4.58 -14.34
CA TYR A 53 18.09 5.76 -15.20
C TYR A 53 19.34 6.65 -15.08
N TRP A 54 20.52 6.03 -15.14
CA TRP A 54 21.82 6.67 -14.90
C TRP A 54 22.13 7.84 -15.86
N ASP A 55 21.52 7.85 -17.02
CA ASP A 55 21.63 8.87 -18.06
C ASP A 55 20.64 10.04 -17.89
N ALA A 56 19.72 9.93 -16.95
CA ALA A 56 18.81 11.01 -16.61
C ALA A 56 19.46 12.02 -15.65
N ARG A 57 19.15 13.31 -15.82
CA ARG A 57 19.72 14.37 -14.98
C ARG A 57 18.98 14.56 -13.67
N HIS A 58 17.70 14.24 -13.63
CA HIS A 58 16.82 14.51 -12.48
C HIS A 58 15.99 13.26 -12.16
N ASN A 59 16.08 12.82 -10.92
CA ASN A 59 15.23 11.79 -10.32
C ASN A 59 14.56 12.40 -9.08
N CYS A 60 13.59 13.26 -9.33
CA CYS A 60 12.85 13.96 -8.29
C CYS A 60 11.92 12.98 -7.56
N TYR A 61 11.75 13.14 -6.26
CA TYR A 61 10.94 12.21 -5.49
C TYR A 61 10.16 12.89 -4.38
N ALA A 62 9.12 12.22 -3.94
CA ALA A 62 8.47 12.46 -2.66
C ALA A 62 8.01 11.13 -2.04
N TYR A 63 8.00 11.06 -0.72
CA TYR A 63 7.43 9.94 0.02
C TYR A 63 6.72 10.37 1.28
N VAL A 64 5.81 9.50 1.69
CA VAL A 64 4.99 9.64 2.88
C VAL A 64 5.08 8.31 3.64
N LEU A 65 5.32 8.37 4.95
CA LEU A 65 5.38 7.22 5.84
C LEU A 65 4.54 7.45 7.09
N GLY A 66 4.00 6.36 7.63
CA GLY A 66 3.22 6.35 8.85
C GLY A 66 1.76 6.76 8.67
N GLY A 67 0.95 6.38 9.67
CA GLY A 67 -0.46 6.75 9.76
C GLY A 67 -0.63 8.26 9.81
N LYS A 68 -1.59 8.80 9.07
CA LYS A 68 -1.84 10.24 8.91
C LYS A 68 -0.64 11.06 8.43
N SER A 69 0.22 10.43 7.60
CA SER A 69 1.35 11.10 6.94
C SER A 69 2.35 11.73 7.91
N GLU A 70 2.75 11.00 8.96
CA GLU A 70 3.64 11.50 10.01
C GLU A 70 5.01 11.95 9.48
N ILE A 71 5.57 11.24 8.50
CA ILE A 71 6.84 11.58 7.85
C ILE A 71 6.58 11.92 6.38
N GLN A 72 6.92 13.13 5.98
CA GLN A 72 6.89 13.57 4.60
C GLN A 72 8.26 14.07 4.18
N ARG A 73 8.77 13.60 3.04
CA ARG A 73 10.03 14.06 2.45
C ARG A 73 9.88 14.23 0.96
N PHE A 74 10.60 15.18 0.41
CA PHE A 74 10.68 15.37 -1.04
C PHE A 74 12.03 15.98 -1.46
N SER A 75 12.34 15.85 -2.76
CA SER A 75 13.53 16.43 -3.37
C SER A 75 13.25 16.82 -4.81
N ASP A 76 13.73 18.00 -5.17
CA ASP A 76 13.69 18.49 -6.55
C ASP A 76 14.88 17.97 -7.39
N ASP A 77 15.88 17.31 -6.78
CA ASP A 77 17.04 16.66 -7.42
C ASP A 77 17.67 17.52 -8.55
N GLY A 78 17.91 18.80 -8.26
CA GLY A 78 18.51 19.76 -9.18
C GLY A 78 17.56 20.48 -10.14
N GLU A 79 16.27 20.20 -10.11
CA GLU A 79 15.26 21.09 -10.73
C GLU A 79 15.10 22.38 -9.92
N PRO A 80 14.51 23.44 -10.50
CA PRO A 80 14.22 24.66 -9.75
C PRO A 80 13.37 24.37 -8.51
N SER A 81 13.71 24.98 -7.38
CA SER A 81 13.08 24.73 -6.09
C SER A 81 11.54 24.77 -6.14
N GLY A 82 10.92 23.73 -5.63
CA GLY A 82 9.45 23.58 -5.53
C GLY A 82 8.75 23.26 -6.85
N THR A 83 9.49 22.91 -7.91
CA THR A 83 8.88 22.61 -9.22
C THR A 83 8.66 21.13 -9.49
N ALA A 84 9.23 20.24 -8.67
CA ALA A 84 9.17 18.81 -8.86
C ALA A 84 8.75 18.04 -7.61
N GLY A 85 9.59 18.03 -6.58
CA GLY A 85 9.35 17.22 -5.38
C GLY A 85 8.07 17.60 -4.64
N LYS A 86 7.82 18.91 -4.44
CA LYS A 86 6.59 19.39 -3.81
C LYS A 86 5.32 19.03 -4.60
N PRO A 87 5.23 19.26 -5.93
CA PRO A 87 4.12 18.78 -6.76
C PRO A 87 3.87 17.27 -6.68
N ILE A 88 4.93 16.45 -6.62
CA ILE A 88 4.80 15.00 -6.43
C ILE A 88 4.18 14.69 -5.06
N LEU A 89 4.67 15.35 -3.99
CA LEU A 89 4.12 15.18 -2.65
C LEU A 89 2.64 15.55 -2.59
N GLU A 90 2.24 16.64 -3.21
CA GLU A 90 0.84 17.10 -3.28
C GLU A 90 -0.07 16.08 -3.97
N VAL A 91 0.44 15.32 -4.96
CA VAL A 91 -0.33 14.22 -5.57
C VAL A 91 -0.53 13.06 -4.59
N ILE A 92 0.52 12.66 -3.86
CA ILE A 92 0.43 11.57 -2.87
C ILE A 92 -0.54 11.95 -1.75
N THR A 93 -0.35 13.11 -1.13
CA THR A 93 -1.16 13.55 0.02
C THR A 93 -2.59 13.91 -0.38
N GLY A 94 -2.80 14.47 -1.57
CA GLY A 94 -4.14 14.79 -2.09
C GLY A 94 -4.98 13.55 -2.43
N ASN A 95 -4.37 12.38 -2.56
CA ASN A 95 -5.05 11.09 -2.71
C ASN A 95 -5.01 10.25 -1.41
N GLU A 96 -4.66 10.86 -0.29
CA GLU A 96 -4.59 10.23 1.05
C GLU A 96 -3.73 8.96 1.07
N CYS A 97 -2.70 8.87 0.21
CA CYS A 97 -1.83 7.71 0.13
C CYS A 97 -0.75 7.77 1.21
N GLY A 98 -0.78 6.81 2.14
CA GLY A 98 0.27 6.54 3.12
C GLY A 98 1.28 5.49 2.63
N ASN A 99 2.42 5.38 3.31
CA ASN A 99 3.46 4.38 3.05
C ASN A 99 3.85 4.28 1.56
N CYS A 100 4.06 5.42 0.93
CA CYS A 100 4.17 5.57 -0.52
C CYS A 100 5.39 6.41 -0.90
N LEU A 101 6.18 5.92 -1.85
CA LEU A 101 7.25 6.64 -2.54
C LEU A 101 6.89 6.81 -4.02
N CYS A 102 6.96 8.03 -4.52
CA CYS A 102 6.91 8.33 -5.95
C CYS A 102 8.23 8.97 -6.40
N VAL A 103 8.86 8.38 -7.42
CA VAL A 103 10.08 8.91 -8.06
C VAL A 103 9.76 9.24 -9.50
N VAL A 104 10.01 10.47 -9.91
CA VAL A 104 9.81 10.92 -11.30
C VAL A 104 11.18 11.25 -11.92
N THR A 105 11.54 10.44 -12.89
CA THR A 105 12.77 10.59 -13.70
C THR A 105 12.49 11.44 -14.92
N ARG A 106 13.28 12.47 -15.16
CA ARG A 106 13.11 13.36 -16.32
C ARG A 106 14.24 13.25 -17.31
N TYR A 107 13.85 13.14 -18.59
CA TYR A 107 14.70 13.33 -19.76
C TYR A 107 14.35 14.65 -20.45
N PHE A 108 15.34 15.53 -20.60
CA PHE A 108 15.16 16.85 -21.20
C PHE A 108 14.96 16.77 -22.72
N GLY A 109 13.92 17.36 -23.24
CA GLY A 109 13.55 17.34 -24.66
C GLY A 109 14.13 18.49 -25.52
N GLY A 110 15.08 19.28 -24.99
CA GLY A 110 15.67 20.40 -25.71
C GLY A 110 14.88 21.71 -25.65
N VAL A 111 13.67 21.72 -25.07
CA VAL A 111 12.83 22.92 -24.95
C VAL A 111 12.52 23.18 -23.45
N LEU A 112 12.77 24.39 -23.01
CA LEU A 112 12.47 24.79 -21.62
C LEU A 112 10.95 24.86 -21.40
N LEU A 113 10.48 24.26 -20.29
CA LEU A 113 9.08 24.25 -19.89
C LEU A 113 8.69 25.47 -19.07
N GLY A 114 9.66 26.08 -18.37
CA GLY A 114 9.43 27.07 -17.33
C GLY A 114 8.87 26.46 -16.04
N THR A 115 8.83 27.22 -14.96
CA THR A 115 8.40 26.73 -13.62
C THR A 115 6.99 26.14 -13.63
N GLY A 116 6.02 26.83 -14.21
CA GLY A 116 4.63 26.35 -14.30
C GLY A 116 4.48 25.10 -15.19
N GLY A 117 5.30 24.97 -16.24
CA GLY A 117 5.34 23.78 -17.09
C GLY A 117 5.90 22.58 -16.36
N LEU A 118 6.98 22.78 -15.59
CA LEU A 118 7.58 21.73 -14.75
C LEU A 118 6.60 21.20 -13.71
N ILE A 119 5.97 22.10 -12.94
CA ILE A 119 4.98 21.74 -11.93
C ILE A 119 3.89 20.84 -12.55
N ARG A 120 3.31 21.27 -13.68
CA ARG A 120 2.26 20.48 -14.36
C ARG A 120 2.79 19.11 -14.83
N ALA A 121 3.99 19.06 -15.39
CA ALA A 121 4.57 17.83 -15.93
C ALA A 121 4.85 16.81 -14.81
N TYR A 122 5.44 17.23 -13.69
CA TYR A 122 5.69 16.36 -12.54
C TYR A 122 4.38 15.89 -11.91
N THR A 123 3.40 16.80 -11.74
CA THR A 123 2.06 16.46 -11.25
C THR A 123 1.37 15.42 -12.14
N ASN A 124 1.40 15.62 -13.47
CA ASN A 124 0.72 14.70 -14.39
C ASN A 124 1.41 13.34 -14.42
N ALA A 125 2.75 13.29 -14.47
CA ALA A 125 3.48 12.02 -14.43
C ALA A 125 3.17 11.22 -13.14
N ALA A 126 3.15 11.88 -11.99
CA ALA A 126 2.80 11.25 -10.72
C ALA A 126 1.35 10.74 -10.72
N LYS A 127 0.39 11.51 -11.26
CA LYS A 127 -1.02 11.10 -11.40
C LYS A 127 -1.18 9.89 -12.32
N GLU A 128 -0.49 9.86 -13.47
CA GLU A 128 -0.52 8.72 -14.39
C GLU A 128 0.00 7.44 -13.72
N ALA A 129 1.09 7.54 -12.96
CA ALA A 129 1.60 6.39 -12.22
C ALA A 129 0.65 5.95 -11.10
N LEU A 130 0.00 6.89 -10.40
CA LEU A 130 -0.94 6.58 -9.34
C LEU A 130 -2.22 5.93 -9.88
N SER A 131 -2.68 6.36 -11.06
CA SER A 131 -3.91 5.83 -11.67
C SER A 131 -3.85 4.35 -12.03
N VAL A 132 -2.65 3.78 -12.18
CA VAL A 132 -2.44 2.35 -12.45
C VAL A 132 -2.09 1.56 -11.19
N CYS A 133 -1.90 2.22 -10.05
CA CYS A 133 -1.71 1.56 -8.77
C CYS A 133 -3.04 0.98 -8.29
N ARG A 134 -2.95 -0.16 -7.60
CA ARG A 134 -4.06 -0.64 -6.81
C ARG A 134 -3.94 -0.06 -5.42
N LEU A 135 -4.93 0.70 -5.03
CA LEU A 135 -5.03 1.27 -3.69
C LEU A 135 -5.89 0.35 -2.83
N GLY A 136 -5.55 0.24 -1.56
CA GLY A 136 -6.34 -0.47 -0.55
C GLY A 136 -6.51 0.41 0.68
N GLU A 137 -7.62 0.25 1.38
CA GLU A 137 -7.87 0.91 2.65
C GLU A 137 -7.00 0.28 3.74
N LEU A 138 -6.18 1.09 4.42
CA LEU A 138 -5.33 0.64 5.51
C LEU A 138 -6.18 0.39 6.75
N THR A 139 -6.04 -0.78 7.37
CA THR A 139 -6.73 -1.15 8.60
C THR A 139 -5.78 -1.88 9.54
N GLU A 140 -6.06 -1.79 10.85
CA GLU A 140 -5.37 -2.59 11.83
C GLU A 140 -6.06 -3.94 11.99
N GLY A 141 -5.26 -4.98 11.97
CA GLY A 141 -5.77 -6.34 12.09
C GLY A 141 -4.85 -7.27 12.84
N VAL A 142 -5.24 -8.52 12.86
CA VAL A 142 -4.56 -9.60 13.56
C VAL A 142 -4.26 -10.73 12.59
N HIS A 143 -3.02 -11.16 12.58
CA HIS A 143 -2.58 -12.42 11.97
C HIS A 143 -2.48 -13.48 13.06
N ALA A 144 -3.06 -14.65 12.85
CA ALA A 144 -3.11 -15.72 13.82
C ALA A 144 -3.21 -17.10 13.16
N PHE A 145 -2.89 -18.13 13.93
CA PHE A 145 -3.09 -19.54 13.54
C PHE A 145 -4.16 -20.18 14.42
N LEU A 146 -4.91 -21.10 13.81
CA LEU A 146 -5.96 -21.87 14.48
C LEU A 146 -5.83 -23.33 14.15
N ASP A 147 -5.53 -24.16 15.15
CA ASP A 147 -5.45 -25.61 15.00
C ASP A 147 -6.79 -26.25 15.39
N VAL A 148 -7.33 -27.10 14.53
CA VAL A 148 -8.63 -27.76 14.75
C VAL A 148 -8.62 -29.20 14.26
N ASP A 149 -9.47 -30.03 14.83
CA ASP A 149 -9.77 -31.35 14.29
C ASP A 149 -10.59 -31.23 13.00
N TYR A 150 -10.51 -32.22 12.13
CA TYR A 150 -11.23 -32.29 10.85
C TYR A 150 -12.74 -32.03 10.97
N ASN A 151 -13.36 -32.43 12.09
CA ASN A 151 -14.78 -32.24 12.35
C ASN A 151 -15.21 -30.76 12.44
N TYR A 152 -14.28 -29.83 12.71
CA TYR A 152 -14.55 -28.41 12.86
C TYR A 152 -14.26 -27.60 11.59
N VAL A 153 -13.59 -28.19 10.58
CA VAL A 153 -13.12 -27.47 9.38
C VAL A 153 -14.24 -26.68 8.69
N GLY A 154 -15.35 -27.36 8.36
CA GLY A 154 -16.48 -26.71 7.69
C GLY A 154 -17.12 -25.58 8.51
N LYS A 155 -17.13 -25.71 9.83
CA LYS A 155 -17.68 -24.68 10.71
C LYS A 155 -16.75 -23.48 10.84
N VAL A 156 -15.43 -23.71 10.91
CA VAL A 156 -14.43 -22.64 10.87
C VAL A 156 -14.54 -21.85 9.57
N GLN A 157 -14.55 -22.53 8.42
CA GLN A 157 -14.69 -21.90 7.11
C GLN A 157 -15.98 -21.07 7.01
N TYR A 158 -17.09 -21.59 7.54
CA TYR A 158 -18.36 -20.86 7.58
C TYR A 158 -18.26 -19.58 8.44
N ILE A 159 -17.67 -19.69 9.65
CA ILE A 159 -17.49 -18.52 10.54
C ILE A 159 -16.59 -17.49 9.89
N CYS A 160 -15.49 -17.91 9.26
CA CYS A 160 -14.59 -17.02 8.55
C CYS A 160 -15.31 -16.27 7.43
N ALA A 161 -16.09 -16.97 6.61
CA ALA A 161 -16.85 -16.35 5.52
C ALA A 161 -17.95 -15.37 6.00
N GLN A 162 -18.55 -15.60 7.17
CA GLN A 162 -19.58 -14.73 7.72
C GLN A 162 -19.05 -13.47 8.42
N ASN A 163 -17.77 -13.44 8.77
CA ASN A 163 -17.18 -12.37 9.58
C ASN A 163 -15.98 -11.71 8.90
N ASP A 164 -15.88 -11.79 7.58
CA ASP A 164 -14.80 -11.19 6.78
C ASP A 164 -13.38 -11.59 7.23
N ILE A 165 -13.24 -12.84 7.75
CA ILE A 165 -11.95 -13.39 8.13
C ILE A 165 -11.30 -14.02 6.91
N THR A 166 -10.13 -13.54 6.53
CA THR A 166 -9.37 -14.09 5.41
C THR A 166 -8.61 -15.35 5.86
N ILE A 167 -8.89 -16.48 5.21
CA ILE A 167 -8.05 -17.68 5.30
C ILE A 167 -6.89 -17.50 4.31
N VAL A 168 -5.68 -17.32 4.84
CA VAL A 168 -4.45 -17.11 4.05
C VAL A 168 -3.94 -18.46 3.52
N ASN A 169 -3.87 -19.44 4.43
CA ASN A 169 -3.40 -20.79 4.14
C ASN A 169 -4.17 -21.82 4.97
N THR A 170 -4.14 -23.07 4.52
CA THR A 170 -4.70 -24.22 5.25
C THR A 170 -3.75 -25.39 5.10
N GLU A 171 -3.20 -25.87 6.21
CA GLU A 171 -2.33 -27.03 6.25
C GLU A 171 -3.09 -28.24 6.83
N TYR A 172 -2.97 -29.38 6.16
CA TYR A 172 -3.59 -30.65 6.54
C TYR A 172 -2.53 -31.63 6.99
N ALA A 173 -2.62 -32.06 8.26
CA ALA A 173 -1.73 -33.07 8.87
C ALA A 173 -2.56 -34.01 9.77
N ASP A 174 -2.13 -34.27 11.00
CA ASP A 174 -2.93 -34.98 12.00
C ASP A 174 -4.19 -34.21 12.42
N GLY A 175 -4.18 -32.91 12.22
CA GLY A 175 -5.27 -31.97 12.32
C GLY A 175 -5.22 -30.98 11.17
N VAL A 176 -5.97 -29.89 11.27
CA VAL A 176 -5.99 -28.80 10.28
C VAL A 176 -5.56 -27.50 10.94
N THR A 177 -4.53 -26.86 10.39
CA THR A 177 -4.07 -25.54 10.78
C THR A 177 -4.53 -24.50 9.77
N PHE A 178 -5.32 -23.56 10.23
CA PHE A 178 -5.68 -22.38 9.45
C PHE A 178 -4.75 -21.21 9.79
N GLU A 179 -4.22 -20.55 8.77
CA GLU A 179 -3.57 -19.26 8.87
C GLU A 179 -4.60 -18.19 8.52
N LEU A 180 -4.86 -17.27 9.45
CA LEU A 180 -5.97 -16.33 9.41
C LEU A 180 -5.49 -14.87 9.48
N MET A 181 -6.15 -13.99 8.74
CA MET A 181 -6.07 -12.55 8.90
C MET A 181 -7.47 -11.98 9.14
N MET A 182 -7.59 -11.09 10.14
CA MET A 182 -8.87 -10.54 10.55
C MET A 182 -8.71 -9.22 11.28
N GLU A 183 -9.76 -8.41 11.31
CA GLU A 183 -9.84 -7.26 12.19
C GLU A 183 -10.10 -7.68 13.65
N ASN A 184 -9.78 -6.81 14.61
CA ASN A 184 -9.94 -7.10 16.03
C ASN A 184 -11.39 -7.46 16.42
N ALA A 185 -12.39 -6.86 15.77
CA ALA A 185 -13.79 -7.18 15.99
C ALA A 185 -14.13 -8.63 15.60
N ALA A 186 -13.65 -9.07 14.42
CA ALA A 186 -13.84 -10.43 13.91
C ALA A 186 -13.09 -11.47 14.74
N ARG A 187 -11.90 -11.12 15.27
CA ARG A 187 -11.15 -11.95 16.22
C ARG A 187 -11.99 -12.32 17.42
N ASN A 188 -12.61 -11.34 18.07
CA ASN A 188 -13.44 -11.59 19.26
C ASN A 188 -14.62 -12.53 18.97
N VAL A 189 -15.24 -12.37 17.79
CA VAL A 189 -16.31 -13.27 17.34
C VAL A 189 -15.80 -14.69 17.11
N LEU A 190 -14.65 -14.86 16.46
CA LEU A 190 -14.02 -16.15 16.20
C LEU A 190 -13.67 -16.85 17.53
N GLU A 191 -12.97 -16.19 18.45
CA GLU A 191 -12.57 -16.73 19.74
C GLU A 191 -13.77 -17.19 20.56
N LYS A 192 -14.84 -16.41 20.60
CA LYS A 192 -16.09 -16.80 21.28
C LYS A 192 -16.69 -18.06 20.66
N ASN A 193 -16.84 -18.11 19.35
CA ASN A 193 -17.39 -19.29 18.66
C ASN A 193 -16.54 -20.53 18.88
N MET A 194 -15.20 -20.41 18.83
CA MET A 194 -14.29 -21.52 19.05
C MET A 194 -14.39 -22.04 20.49
N THR A 195 -14.45 -21.15 21.46
CA THR A 195 -14.61 -21.49 22.89
C THR A 195 -15.90 -22.24 23.14
N GLU A 196 -17.02 -21.76 22.61
CA GLU A 196 -18.35 -22.38 22.75
C GLU A 196 -18.41 -23.78 22.13
N MET A 197 -17.83 -23.93 20.92
CA MET A 197 -17.83 -25.19 20.17
C MET A 197 -16.96 -26.27 20.76
N SER A 198 -15.80 -25.91 21.29
CA SER A 198 -14.77 -26.84 21.75
C SER A 198 -14.69 -26.98 23.25
N SER A 199 -15.58 -26.29 24.00
CA SER A 199 -15.46 -26.17 25.47
C SER A 199 -14.09 -25.62 25.89
N GLY A 200 -13.57 -24.63 25.16
CA GLY A 200 -12.32 -23.95 25.43
C GLY A 200 -11.04 -24.68 25.00
N LYS A 201 -11.15 -25.76 24.21
CA LYS A 201 -9.99 -26.53 23.74
C LYS A 201 -9.31 -25.92 22.53
N ILE A 202 -10.04 -25.18 21.69
CA ILE A 202 -9.52 -24.54 20.47
C ILE A 202 -9.30 -23.08 20.76
N CYS A 203 -8.05 -22.62 20.61
CA CYS A 203 -7.64 -21.22 20.82
C CYS A 203 -6.77 -20.75 19.65
N LEU A 204 -6.80 -19.44 19.38
CA LEU A 204 -5.85 -18.82 18.48
C LEU A 204 -4.43 -18.85 19.08
N ARG A 205 -3.44 -19.16 18.25
CA ARG A 205 -2.03 -19.09 18.63
C ARG A 205 -1.22 -18.15 17.74
N ASP A 206 -0.03 -17.80 18.18
CA ASP A 206 0.93 -16.94 17.47
C ASP A 206 0.30 -15.64 16.93
N THR A 207 -0.57 -15.03 17.76
CA THR A 207 -1.33 -13.84 17.39
C THR A 207 -0.42 -12.62 17.37
N CYS A 208 -0.36 -11.91 16.24
CA CYS A 208 0.32 -10.63 16.13
C CYS A 208 -0.59 -9.57 15.53
N SER A 209 -0.52 -8.36 16.10
CA SER A 209 -1.17 -7.18 15.50
C SER A 209 -0.31 -6.66 14.37
N MET A 210 -0.94 -6.31 13.25
CA MET A 210 -0.25 -5.77 12.08
C MET A 210 -1.16 -4.84 11.29
N GLN A 211 -0.54 -3.97 10.52
CA GLN A 211 -1.27 -3.20 9.51
C GLN A 211 -1.58 -4.12 8.32
N MET A 212 -2.81 -4.04 7.86
CA MET A 212 -3.36 -4.77 6.72
C MET A 212 -4.06 -3.79 5.80
N TYR A 213 -4.31 -4.18 4.58
CA TYR A 213 -5.16 -3.38 3.71
C TYR A 213 -6.35 -4.21 3.22
N ARG A 214 -7.47 -3.53 3.03
CA ARG A 214 -8.68 -4.10 2.45
C ARG A 214 -8.68 -3.79 0.95
N ASP A 215 -8.74 -4.83 0.14
CA ASP A 215 -8.78 -4.66 -1.31
C ASP A 215 -10.16 -4.23 -1.83
N ASP A 216 -10.26 -3.95 -3.11
CA ASP A 216 -11.48 -3.59 -3.83
C ASP A 216 -12.59 -4.66 -3.77
N THR A 217 -12.24 -5.89 -3.39
CA THR A 217 -13.20 -6.99 -3.15
C THR A 217 -13.62 -7.08 -1.68
N GLY A 218 -13.05 -6.25 -0.80
CA GLY A 218 -13.26 -6.27 0.65
C GLY A 218 -12.37 -7.26 1.41
N LYS A 219 -11.48 -7.98 0.72
CA LYS A 219 -10.62 -8.98 1.34
C LYS A 219 -9.42 -8.34 2.03
N LEU A 220 -9.09 -8.79 3.25
CA LEU A 220 -7.87 -8.38 3.95
C LEU A 220 -6.65 -9.03 3.31
N CYS A 221 -5.62 -8.22 3.11
CA CYS A 221 -4.33 -8.58 2.53
C CYS A 221 -3.19 -8.00 3.39
N ARG A 222 -2.01 -8.62 3.24
CA ARG A 222 -0.76 -8.19 3.90
C ARG A 222 0.06 -7.32 2.96
#